data_4ab537ece010809b4d2e14ab1421bea2
#
_entry.id   4ab537ece010809b4d2e14ab1421bea2
#
_cell.length_a   1.000
_cell.length_b   1.000
_cell.length_c   1.000
_cell.angle_alpha   90.00
_cell.angle_beta   90.00
_cell.angle_gamma   90.00
#
_symmetry.space_group_name_H-M   'P 1'
#
loop_
_entity.id
_entity.type
_entity.pdbx_description
1 polymer ?
#
loop_
_entity_poly.entity_id
_entity_poly.type
_entity_poly.pdbx_seq_one_letter_code
_entity_poly.pdbx_strand_id
1 'polypeptide(L)'
;MKLGILCTMINGFGRRGYYNSQEVGLGRALAAMGHEVTIYKGIDPSEEEEKVVVVPGLVVWYLPMRHLGAHGWMPVSALDAETKALFCFGDQQLFLPHIYRWCKRHGAAFVPYIGTAHSLNDGPKGRLMNILFETGTLRIYKNNPVLAKTSAAKAELEALGVERITVAPVGLDTSVLKQDFRSVDRDALRREHGYAPEDVVLCNVSRLSPEKRPLELIDLFLKIRGKKPFKLIIVGNGTLGNALKEKIHFNGLEQEVTLYENVPYPEMWKIYCMSDYYVNMNKGEIFGMAIMEAVYYCTSVAAYRAIGPSVTLKDMKGHALCDDDDVIAQWLLAPYPSRQELEESAAKVARDFSWERCARAFLDIVQNASNSDVK
;
A
#
# COMPACT_ATOMS: atom_id res chain seq x y z
N MET A 1 -21.53 -0.36 -15.65
CA MET A 1 -20.82 -1.41 -16.40
C MET A 1 -20.37 -2.48 -15.41
N LYS A 2 -20.23 -3.74 -15.86
CA LYS A 2 -19.57 -4.79 -15.08
C LYS A 2 -18.05 -4.70 -15.25
N LEU A 3 -17.34 -4.58 -14.15
CA LEU A 3 -15.88 -4.46 -14.08
C LEU A 3 -15.29 -5.53 -13.16
N GLY A 4 -14.13 -6.04 -13.51
CA GLY A 4 -13.39 -6.97 -12.67
C GLY A 4 -12.07 -6.39 -12.16
N ILE A 5 -11.71 -6.69 -10.92
CA ILE A 5 -10.41 -6.41 -10.33
C ILE A 5 -9.75 -7.74 -10.00
N LEU A 6 -8.56 -7.98 -10.53
CA LEU A 6 -7.84 -9.24 -10.34
C LEU A 6 -6.66 -9.08 -9.39
N CYS A 7 -6.70 -9.85 -8.30
CA CYS A 7 -5.64 -10.01 -7.31
C CYS A 7 -5.22 -11.48 -7.26
N THR A 8 -4.29 -11.88 -8.11
CA THR A 8 -3.84 -13.28 -8.24
C THR A 8 -2.65 -13.63 -7.35
N MET A 9 -2.20 -12.70 -6.50
CA MET A 9 -1.10 -12.95 -5.58
C MET A 9 -1.57 -13.74 -4.37
N ILE A 10 -1.07 -14.98 -4.23
CA ILE A 10 -1.33 -15.86 -3.09
C ILE A 10 -0.31 -15.59 -1.99
N ASN A 11 -0.72 -15.65 -0.73
CA ASN A 11 0.16 -15.47 0.45
C ASN A 11 0.91 -14.13 0.52
N GLY A 12 0.42 -13.11 -0.17
CA GLY A 12 1.00 -11.77 -0.21
C GLY A 12 0.08 -10.70 0.36
N PHE A 13 0.12 -9.54 -0.25
CA PHE A 13 -0.80 -8.43 0.03
C PHE A 13 -2.23 -8.90 -0.18
N GLY A 14 -3.06 -8.72 0.84
CA GLY A 14 -4.47 -8.91 0.65
C GLY A 14 -5.06 -10.21 1.21
N ARG A 15 -4.43 -10.87 2.17
CA ARG A 15 -5.09 -11.92 2.96
C ARG A 15 -6.38 -11.39 3.58
N ARG A 16 -7.36 -12.28 3.84
CA ARG A 16 -8.56 -11.96 4.64
C ARG A 16 -8.17 -11.18 5.89
N GLY A 17 -8.82 -10.04 6.13
CA GLY A 17 -8.56 -9.20 7.30
C GLY A 17 -7.27 -8.38 7.24
N TYR A 18 -6.60 -8.29 6.09
CA TYR A 18 -5.42 -7.46 5.95
C TYR A 18 -5.79 -5.98 5.85
N TYR A 19 -4.97 -5.12 6.47
CA TYR A 19 -5.15 -3.68 6.43
C TYR A 19 -5.16 -3.15 5.00
N ASN A 20 -6.00 -2.17 4.74
CA ASN A 20 -5.97 -1.31 3.56
C ASN A 20 -5.79 -2.09 2.25
N SER A 21 -6.76 -2.91 1.96
CA SER A 21 -6.84 -3.71 0.75
C SER A 21 -7.00 -2.79 -0.46
N GLN A 22 -5.94 -2.62 -1.25
CA GLN A 22 -5.90 -1.70 -2.40
C GLN A 22 -7.04 -1.99 -3.39
N GLU A 23 -7.31 -3.28 -3.62
CA GLU A 23 -8.38 -3.74 -4.51
C GLU A 23 -9.77 -3.35 -3.99
N VAL A 24 -9.98 -3.36 -2.66
CA VAL A 24 -11.26 -2.97 -2.06
C VAL A 24 -11.46 -1.46 -2.13
N GLY A 25 -10.41 -0.67 -1.86
CA GLY A 25 -10.46 0.79 -1.99
C GLY A 25 -10.82 1.22 -3.41
N LEU A 26 -10.15 0.64 -4.42
CA LEU A 26 -10.48 0.88 -5.83
C LEU A 26 -11.90 0.42 -6.15
N GLY A 27 -12.30 -0.76 -5.67
CA GLY A 27 -13.64 -1.32 -5.89
C GLY A 27 -14.74 -0.42 -5.32
N ARG A 28 -14.55 0.15 -4.11
CA ARG A 28 -15.47 1.14 -3.51
C ARG A 28 -15.61 2.38 -4.37
N ALA A 29 -14.49 2.92 -4.86
CA ALA A 29 -14.51 4.11 -5.72
C ALA A 29 -15.27 3.83 -7.03
N LEU A 30 -15.05 2.69 -7.67
CA LEU A 30 -15.77 2.29 -8.89
C LEU A 30 -17.26 2.04 -8.63
N ALA A 31 -17.61 1.39 -7.52
CA ALA A 31 -19.00 1.16 -7.13
C ALA A 31 -19.73 2.48 -6.84
N ALA A 32 -19.08 3.43 -6.15
CA ALA A 32 -19.61 4.78 -5.91
C ALA A 32 -19.83 5.57 -7.21
N MET A 33 -19.11 5.24 -8.29
CA MET A 33 -19.33 5.80 -9.65
C MET A 33 -20.43 5.08 -10.44
N GLY A 34 -21.17 4.15 -9.81
CA GLY A 34 -22.30 3.44 -10.42
C GLY A 34 -21.93 2.22 -11.25
N HIS A 35 -20.77 1.60 -11.00
CA HIS A 35 -20.35 0.36 -11.65
C HIS A 35 -20.63 -0.87 -10.79
N GLU A 36 -20.86 -2.02 -11.43
CA GLU A 36 -20.88 -3.32 -10.79
C GLU A 36 -19.47 -3.90 -10.80
N VAL A 37 -18.90 -4.13 -9.62
CA VAL A 37 -17.50 -4.52 -9.46
C VAL A 37 -17.37 -5.87 -8.78
N THR A 38 -16.65 -6.79 -9.39
CA THR A 38 -16.25 -8.05 -8.76
C THR A 38 -14.73 -8.06 -8.58
N ILE A 39 -14.27 -8.18 -7.35
CA ILE A 39 -12.87 -8.40 -7.02
C ILE A 39 -12.65 -9.92 -6.96
N TYR A 40 -11.83 -10.44 -7.86
CA TYR A 40 -11.40 -11.83 -7.86
C TYR A 40 -10.09 -11.92 -7.10
N LYS A 41 -10.15 -12.41 -5.88
CA LYS A 41 -9.02 -12.48 -4.96
C LYS A 41 -8.56 -13.91 -4.78
N GLY A 42 -7.32 -14.20 -5.18
CA GLY A 42 -6.71 -15.52 -5.02
C GLY A 42 -6.48 -15.85 -3.55
N ILE A 43 -6.93 -17.03 -3.15
CA ILE A 43 -6.63 -17.66 -1.86
C ILE A 43 -5.99 -19.02 -2.08
N ASP A 44 -5.36 -19.56 -1.02
CA ASP A 44 -4.76 -20.90 -1.06
C ASP A 44 -5.83 -21.95 -1.40
N PRO A 45 -5.51 -22.99 -2.19
CA PRO A 45 -6.45 -24.06 -2.52
C PRO A 45 -7.04 -24.81 -1.31
N SER A 46 -6.43 -24.75 -0.15
CA SER A 46 -6.93 -25.32 1.11
C SER A 46 -7.95 -24.42 1.83
N GLU A 47 -8.12 -23.17 1.40
CA GLU A 47 -9.08 -22.24 1.97
C GLU A 47 -10.44 -22.36 1.25
N GLU A 48 -11.53 -22.07 1.97
CA GLU A 48 -12.87 -22.13 1.41
C GLU A 48 -13.19 -20.91 0.54
N GLU A 49 -13.82 -21.19 -0.60
CA GLU A 49 -14.37 -20.19 -1.50
C GLU A 49 -15.45 -19.36 -0.80
N GLU A 50 -15.42 -18.06 -0.97
CA GLU A 50 -16.42 -17.18 -0.36
C GLU A 50 -16.67 -15.94 -1.22
N LYS A 51 -17.95 -15.48 -1.23
CA LYS A 51 -18.32 -14.19 -1.82
C LYS A 51 -18.85 -13.27 -0.73
N VAL A 52 -18.21 -12.10 -0.61
CA VAL A 52 -18.57 -11.08 0.39
C VAL A 52 -19.05 -9.82 -0.33
N VAL A 53 -20.28 -9.39 -0.05
CA VAL A 53 -20.77 -8.08 -0.49
C VAL A 53 -20.20 -7.02 0.46
N VAL A 54 -19.34 -6.15 -0.04
CA VAL A 54 -18.68 -5.11 0.75
C VAL A 54 -19.56 -3.86 0.87
N VAL A 55 -20.11 -3.42 -0.27
CA VAL A 55 -21.11 -2.36 -0.40
C VAL A 55 -22.00 -2.69 -1.61
N PRO A 56 -23.17 -2.06 -1.77
CA PRO A 56 -23.95 -2.23 -2.99
C PRO A 56 -23.11 -1.99 -4.25
N GLY A 57 -23.14 -2.96 -5.17
CA GLY A 57 -22.35 -2.91 -6.39
C GLY A 57 -20.90 -3.40 -6.27
N LEU A 58 -20.42 -3.82 -5.09
CA LEU A 58 -19.08 -4.37 -4.89
C LEU A 58 -19.09 -5.72 -4.19
N VAL A 59 -18.56 -6.73 -4.88
CA VAL A 59 -18.39 -8.09 -4.34
C VAL A 59 -16.91 -8.45 -4.34
N VAL A 60 -16.42 -9.00 -3.23
CA VAL A 60 -15.11 -9.69 -3.18
C VAL A 60 -15.37 -11.18 -3.26
N TRP A 61 -14.80 -11.81 -4.26
CA TRP A 61 -14.83 -13.25 -4.44
C TRP A 61 -13.45 -13.83 -4.09
N TYR A 62 -13.36 -14.43 -2.90
CA TYR A 62 -12.21 -15.21 -2.47
C TYR A 62 -12.22 -16.55 -3.20
N LEU A 63 -11.30 -16.72 -4.13
CA LEU A 63 -11.30 -17.82 -5.07
C LEU A 63 -10.06 -18.69 -4.88
N PRO A 64 -10.21 -19.98 -4.52
CA PRO A 64 -9.08 -20.90 -4.43
C PRO A 64 -8.36 -21.01 -5.77
N MET A 65 -7.06 -20.73 -5.79
CA MET A 65 -6.25 -20.74 -7.01
C MET A 65 -5.06 -21.67 -6.86
N ARG A 66 -4.86 -22.58 -7.82
CA ARG A 66 -3.55 -23.24 -7.97
C ARG A 66 -2.47 -22.18 -8.13
N HIS A 67 -1.30 -22.38 -7.56
CA HIS A 67 -0.26 -21.35 -7.58
C HIS A 67 1.16 -21.92 -7.69
N LEU A 68 2.07 -21.09 -8.17
CA LEU A 68 3.51 -21.31 -8.12
C LEU A 68 4.15 -20.20 -7.26
N GLY A 69 4.50 -20.53 -6.01
CA GLY A 69 4.90 -19.53 -5.04
C GLY A 69 3.77 -18.51 -4.79
N ALA A 70 4.03 -17.22 -5.04
CA ALA A 70 3.02 -16.16 -4.89
C ALA A 70 2.14 -15.95 -6.14
N HIS A 71 2.35 -16.69 -7.22
CA HIS A 71 1.67 -16.48 -8.51
C HIS A 71 0.48 -17.43 -8.64
N GLY A 72 -0.74 -16.92 -8.43
CA GLY A 72 -1.98 -17.67 -8.58
C GLY A 72 -2.40 -17.85 -10.03
N TRP A 73 -2.87 -19.03 -10.37
CA TRP A 73 -3.50 -19.34 -11.64
C TRP A 73 -5.00 -19.08 -11.56
N MET A 74 -5.44 -17.95 -12.10
CA MET A 74 -6.85 -17.59 -12.14
C MET A 74 -7.66 -18.56 -13.01
N PRO A 75 -8.70 -19.24 -12.48
CA PRO A 75 -9.63 -20.03 -13.30
C PRO A 75 -10.52 -19.07 -14.11
N VAL A 76 -10.20 -18.88 -15.38
CA VAL A 76 -10.94 -17.93 -16.25
C VAL A 76 -12.42 -18.27 -16.46
N SER A 77 -12.84 -19.49 -16.14
CA SER A 77 -14.26 -19.89 -16.09
C SER A 77 -15.06 -19.18 -14.97
N ALA A 78 -14.38 -18.62 -13.97
CA ALA A 78 -15.01 -17.82 -12.93
C ALA A 78 -15.27 -16.37 -13.39
N LEU A 79 -14.64 -15.90 -14.47
CA LEU A 79 -14.86 -14.56 -14.97
C LEU A 79 -16.22 -14.44 -15.63
N ASP A 80 -16.98 -13.41 -15.27
CA ASP A 80 -18.26 -13.09 -15.91
C ASP A 80 -18.01 -12.64 -17.37
N ALA A 81 -18.62 -13.33 -18.32
CA ALA A 81 -18.49 -13.05 -19.74
C ALA A 81 -18.99 -11.64 -20.15
N GLU A 82 -19.84 -11.02 -19.34
CA GLU A 82 -20.32 -9.64 -19.54
C GLU A 82 -19.35 -8.57 -19.02
N THR A 83 -18.25 -8.95 -18.36
CA THR A 83 -17.23 -8.03 -17.86
C THR A 83 -16.64 -7.21 -19.00
N LYS A 84 -16.71 -5.88 -18.91
CA LYS A 84 -16.22 -4.96 -19.94
C LYS A 84 -14.74 -4.62 -19.79
N ALA A 85 -14.20 -4.71 -18.60
CA ALA A 85 -12.79 -4.45 -18.35
C ALA A 85 -12.28 -5.19 -17.10
N LEU A 86 -11.01 -5.58 -17.16
CA LEU A 86 -10.29 -6.16 -16.03
C LEU A 86 -9.12 -5.25 -15.64
N PHE A 87 -9.17 -4.76 -14.40
CA PHE A 87 -8.05 -4.13 -13.72
C PHE A 87 -7.19 -5.22 -13.08
N CYS A 88 -5.95 -5.36 -13.50
CA CYS A 88 -5.09 -6.46 -13.07
C CYS A 88 -3.91 -5.95 -12.25
N PHE A 89 -3.79 -6.35 -10.98
CA PHE A 89 -2.58 -6.16 -10.22
C PHE A 89 -1.47 -7.00 -10.86
N GLY A 90 -0.59 -6.34 -11.63
CA GLY A 90 0.26 -6.96 -12.63
C GLY A 90 1.72 -7.11 -12.25
N ASP A 91 2.13 -6.69 -11.05
CA ASP A 91 3.52 -6.72 -10.60
C ASP A 91 4.17 -8.11 -10.80
N GLN A 92 4.80 -8.33 -11.95
CA GLN A 92 5.48 -9.58 -12.37
C GLN A 92 4.66 -10.89 -12.21
N GLN A 93 3.32 -10.83 -12.29
CA GLN A 93 2.50 -12.04 -12.21
C GLN A 93 2.67 -12.91 -13.47
N LEU A 94 3.07 -14.16 -13.26
CA LEU A 94 3.41 -15.11 -14.36
C LEU A 94 2.22 -15.47 -15.24
N PHE A 95 1.02 -15.51 -14.67
CA PHE A 95 -0.14 -16.07 -15.34
C PHE A 95 -1.06 -15.02 -15.96
N LEU A 96 -0.67 -13.76 -16.05
CA LEU A 96 -1.43 -12.71 -16.75
C LEU A 96 -1.67 -13.00 -18.25
N PRO A 97 -0.77 -13.66 -19.00
CA PRO A 97 -1.00 -13.93 -20.41
C PRO A 97 -2.26 -14.75 -20.72
N HIS A 98 -2.71 -15.65 -19.83
CA HIS A 98 -3.94 -16.40 -20.09
C HIS A 98 -5.19 -15.55 -19.80
N ILE A 99 -5.13 -14.63 -18.85
CA ILE A 99 -6.18 -13.65 -18.55
C ILE A 99 -6.31 -12.67 -19.72
N TYR A 100 -5.19 -12.17 -20.24
CA TYR A 100 -5.19 -11.35 -21.45
C TYR A 100 -5.87 -12.04 -22.65
N ARG A 101 -5.57 -13.34 -22.86
CA ARG A 101 -6.23 -14.13 -23.91
C ARG A 101 -7.74 -14.24 -23.69
N TRP A 102 -8.19 -14.38 -22.45
CA TRP A 102 -9.62 -14.35 -22.12
C TRP A 102 -10.23 -12.99 -22.46
N CYS A 103 -9.62 -11.88 -22.07
CA CYS A 103 -10.08 -10.54 -22.41
C CYS A 103 -10.23 -10.35 -23.92
N LYS A 104 -9.24 -10.77 -24.71
CA LYS A 104 -9.29 -10.70 -26.18
C LYS A 104 -10.45 -11.49 -26.79
N ARG A 105 -10.79 -12.64 -26.23
CA ARG A 105 -11.91 -13.47 -26.72
C ARG A 105 -13.28 -12.89 -26.40
N HIS A 106 -13.39 -12.14 -25.28
CA HIS A 106 -14.66 -11.62 -24.81
C HIS A 106 -14.83 -10.13 -25.07
N GLY A 107 -13.90 -9.48 -25.79
CA GLY A 107 -13.95 -8.04 -26.04
C GLY A 107 -13.83 -7.19 -24.77
N ALA A 108 -13.20 -7.72 -23.73
CA ALA A 108 -12.97 -6.98 -22.48
C ALA A 108 -11.62 -6.23 -22.52
N ALA A 109 -11.58 -5.01 -22.03
CA ALA A 109 -10.33 -4.27 -21.88
C ALA A 109 -9.45 -4.91 -20.81
N PHE A 110 -8.16 -5.08 -21.10
CA PHE A 110 -7.16 -5.57 -20.16
C PHE A 110 -6.27 -4.41 -19.72
N VAL A 111 -6.32 -4.05 -18.45
CA VAL A 111 -5.56 -2.90 -17.90
C VAL A 111 -4.69 -3.35 -16.72
N PRO A 112 -3.39 -3.59 -16.95
CA PRO A 112 -2.46 -3.93 -15.88
C PRO A 112 -2.10 -2.69 -15.05
N TYR A 113 -1.92 -2.89 -13.74
CA TYR A 113 -1.54 -1.89 -12.75
C TYR A 113 -0.23 -2.28 -12.09
N ILE A 114 0.82 -1.49 -12.29
CA ILE A 114 2.22 -1.87 -12.07
C ILE A 114 2.89 -0.95 -11.06
N GLY A 115 3.49 -1.52 -10.03
CA GLY A 115 4.31 -0.81 -9.04
C GLY A 115 5.80 -0.90 -9.32
N THR A 116 6.25 -2.01 -9.90
CA THR A 116 7.62 -2.23 -10.34
C THR A 116 7.67 -3.19 -11.52
N ALA A 117 8.56 -2.93 -12.47
CA ALA A 117 8.84 -3.81 -13.59
C ALA A 117 9.97 -4.83 -13.30
N HIS A 118 10.67 -4.67 -12.18
CA HIS A 118 11.75 -5.56 -11.75
C HIS A 118 11.35 -6.43 -10.58
N SER A 119 11.97 -7.63 -10.50
CA SER A 119 11.83 -8.48 -9.33
C SER A 119 12.52 -7.86 -8.12
N LEU A 120 11.83 -7.86 -6.99
CA LEU A 120 12.39 -7.47 -5.70
C LEU A 120 13.24 -8.58 -5.06
N ASN A 121 13.30 -9.76 -5.70
CA ASN A 121 14.14 -10.85 -5.23
C ASN A 121 15.54 -10.69 -5.83
N ASP A 122 16.55 -10.75 -4.97
CA ASP A 122 17.93 -10.79 -5.39
C ASP A 122 18.35 -12.20 -5.88
N GLY A 123 19.43 -12.24 -6.66
CA GLY A 123 20.07 -13.48 -7.10
C GLY A 123 19.38 -14.18 -8.28
N PRO A 124 19.61 -15.51 -8.44
CA PRO A 124 19.18 -16.26 -9.64
C PRO A 124 17.66 -16.29 -9.82
N LYS A 125 16.90 -16.34 -8.72
CA LYS A 125 15.43 -16.35 -8.76
C LYS A 125 14.88 -15.04 -9.33
N GLY A 126 15.42 -13.90 -8.91
CA GLY A 126 15.02 -12.59 -9.44
C GLY A 126 15.36 -12.43 -10.91
N ARG A 127 16.54 -12.89 -11.34
CA ARG A 127 16.95 -12.87 -12.76
C ARG A 127 16.01 -13.72 -13.61
N LEU A 128 15.65 -14.93 -13.14
CA LEU A 128 14.68 -15.78 -13.86
C LEU A 128 13.32 -15.09 -13.98
N MET A 129 12.83 -14.46 -12.91
CA MET A 129 11.56 -13.72 -12.93
C MET A 129 11.59 -12.56 -13.93
N ASN A 130 12.68 -11.82 -14.00
CA ASN A 130 12.84 -10.74 -14.97
C ASN A 130 12.82 -11.27 -16.42
N ILE A 131 13.52 -12.37 -16.71
CA ILE A 131 13.51 -13.02 -18.03
C ILE A 131 12.08 -13.47 -18.40
N LEU A 132 11.36 -14.11 -17.48
CA LEU A 132 9.98 -14.55 -17.73
C LEU A 132 9.03 -13.37 -17.96
N PHE A 133 9.23 -12.27 -17.24
CA PHE A 133 8.48 -11.04 -17.46
C PHE A 133 8.78 -10.44 -18.83
N GLU A 134 10.04 -10.27 -19.20
CA GLU A 134 10.48 -9.65 -20.46
C GLU A 134 10.05 -10.47 -21.68
N THR A 135 10.17 -11.78 -21.62
CA THR A 135 9.82 -12.67 -22.74
C THR A 135 8.31 -12.93 -22.88
N GLY A 136 7.56 -12.83 -21.78
CA GLY A 136 6.13 -13.14 -21.74
C GLY A 136 5.24 -11.90 -21.61
N THR A 137 5.17 -11.35 -20.41
CA THR A 137 4.17 -10.34 -20.04
C THR A 137 4.48 -8.96 -20.61
N LEU A 138 5.75 -8.58 -20.73
CA LEU A 138 6.16 -7.27 -21.26
C LEU A 138 5.64 -7.00 -22.67
N ARG A 139 5.61 -8.04 -23.52
CA ARG A 139 5.04 -7.92 -24.89
C ARG A 139 3.56 -7.53 -24.85
N ILE A 140 2.81 -8.01 -23.86
CA ILE A 140 1.40 -7.64 -23.67
C ILE A 140 1.32 -6.17 -23.27
N TYR A 141 2.19 -5.71 -22.34
CA TYR A 141 2.21 -4.33 -21.87
C TYR A 141 2.58 -3.33 -22.98
N LYS A 142 3.50 -3.68 -23.88
CA LYS A 142 3.84 -2.85 -25.06
C LYS A 142 2.64 -2.61 -25.99
N ASN A 143 1.70 -3.54 -26.02
CA ASN A 143 0.55 -3.48 -26.92
C ASN A 143 -0.77 -3.04 -26.25
N ASN A 144 -0.73 -2.75 -24.95
CA ASN A 144 -1.93 -2.35 -24.19
C ASN A 144 -1.66 -1.11 -23.33
N PRO A 145 -2.68 -0.33 -22.99
CA PRO A 145 -2.56 0.72 -21.97
C PRO A 145 -2.19 0.11 -20.61
N VAL A 146 -1.30 0.78 -19.88
CA VAL A 146 -0.79 0.36 -18.57
C VAL A 146 -1.00 1.48 -17.58
N LEU A 147 -1.42 1.15 -16.37
CA LEU A 147 -1.43 2.03 -15.22
C LEU A 147 -0.19 1.79 -14.38
N ALA A 148 0.56 2.84 -14.08
CA ALA A 148 1.72 2.80 -13.21
C ALA A 148 1.41 3.44 -11.85
N LYS A 149 1.78 2.78 -10.75
CA LYS A 149 1.55 3.28 -9.38
C LYS A 149 2.31 4.56 -9.07
N THR A 150 3.46 4.76 -9.72
CA THR A 150 4.36 5.90 -9.51
C THR A 150 4.99 6.37 -10.80
N SER A 151 5.52 7.61 -10.80
CA SER A 151 6.34 8.11 -11.90
C SER A 151 7.63 7.29 -12.11
N ALA A 152 8.18 6.70 -11.04
CA ALA A 152 9.33 5.80 -11.13
C ALA A 152 8.97 4.51 -11.86
N ALA A 153 7.84 3.86 -11.52
CA ALA A 153 7.35 2.68 -12.22
C ALA A 153 7.04 2.98 -13.69
N LYS A 154 6.53 4.18 -13.99
CA LYS A 154 6.36 4.65 -15.36
C LYS A 154 7.70 4.71 -16.09
N ALA A 155 8.71 5.35 -15.51
CA ALA A 155 10.05 5.47 -16.12
C ALA A 155 10.69 4.09 -16.36
N GLU A 156 10.55 3.13 -15.44
CA GLU A 156 11.00 1.75 -15.64
C GLU A 156 10.33 1.09 -16.86
N LEU A 157 9.02 1.24 -16.99
CA LEU A 157 8.26 0.68 -18.11
C LEU A 157 8.61 1.35 -19.44
N GLU A 158 8.82 2.67 -19.44
CA GLU A 158 9.27 3.43 -20.63
C GLU A 158 10.66 2.96 -21.09
N ALA A 159 11.59 2.73 -20.16
CA ALA A 159 12.92 2.17 -20.47
C ALA A 159 12.84 0.76 -21.10
N LEU A 160 11.78 0.00 -20.78
CA LEU A 160 11.51 -1.32 -21.40
C LEU A 160 10.72 -1.22 -22.71
N GLY A 161 10.39 -0.01 -23.18
CA GLY A 161 9.70 0.25 -24.46
C GLY A 161 8.18 0.10 -24.38
N VAL A 162 7.57 0.34 -23.22
CA VAL A 162 6.11 0.49 -23.08
C VAL A 162 5.78 1.98 -23.29
N GLU A 163 4.83 2.28 -24.19
CA GLU A 163 4.55 3.67 -24.60
C GLU A 163 3.28 4.24 -23.95
N ARG A 164 2.23 3.42 -23.79
CA ARG A 164 0.91 3.88 -23.32
C ARG A 164 0.78 3.71 -21.81
N ILE A 165 1.42 4.59 -21.06
CA ILE A 165 1.47 4.52 -19.59
C ILE A 165 0.81 5.76 -18.98
N THR A 166 -0.18 5.52 -18.11
CA THR A 166 -0.80 6.55 -17.27
C THR A 166 -0.41 6.33 -15.82
N VAL A 167 0.07 7.39 -15.14
CA VAL A 167 0.34 7.32 -13.70
C VAL A 167 -0.98 7.43 -12.95
N ALA A 168 -1.31 6.39 -12.21
CA ALA A 168 -2.47 6.30 -11.33
C ALA A 168 -1.98 5.86 -9.94
N PRO A 169 -1.75 6.79 -9.01
CA PRO A 169 -1.19 6.45 -7.71
C PRO A 169 -2.13 5.56 -6.92
N VAL A 170 -1.56 4.77 -6.02
CA VAL A 170 -2.35 4.02 -5.02
C VAL A 170 -3.14 5.03 -4.19
N GLY A 171 -4.42 4.77 -4.01
CA GLY A 171 -5.30 5.65 -3.25
C GLY A 171 -5.30 5.35 -1.76
N LEU A 172 -5.63 6.37 -0.97
CA LEU A 172 -6.05 6.23 0.40
C LEU A 172 -7.59 6.12 0.40
N ASP A 173 -8.12 5.06 1.00
CA ASP A 173 -9.59 4.91 1.12
C ASP A 173 -10.10 5.76 2.28
N THR A 174 -10.31 7.05 2.01
CA THR A 174 -10.77 7.98 3.03
C THR A 174 -12.18 7.65 3.55
N SER A 175 -12.97 6.84 2.84
CA SER A 175 -14.32 6.45 3.28
C SER A 175 -14.33 5.55 4.52
N VAL A 176 -13.24 4.87 4.79
CA VAL A 176 -13.07 3.98 5.96
C VAL A 176 -12.19 4.59 7.05
N LEU A 177 -11.60 5.75 6.79
CA LEU A 177 -10.81 6.48 7.78
C LEU A 177 -11.70 7.35 8.67
N LYS A 178 -11.25 7.64 9.88
CA LYS A 178 -11.96 8.58 10.78
C LYS A 178 -11.86 10.01 10.22
N GLN A 179 -13.00 10.52 9.75
CA GLN A 179 -13.09 11.83 9.08
C GLN A 179 -12.97 13.00 10.07
N ASP A 180 -13.56 12.85 11.25
CA ASP A 180 -13.63 13.86 12.29
C ASP A 180 -12.45 13.80 13.27
N PHE A 181 -11.31 13.23 12.86
CA PHE A 181 -10.15 13.05 13.74
C PHE A 181 -9.59 14.37 14.28
N ARG A 182 -9.83 15.50 13.60
CA ARG A 182 -9.39 16.83 14.04
C ARG A 182 -10.13 17.33 15.26
N SER A 183 -11.33 16.79 15.56
CA SER A 183 -12.13 17.10 16.76
C SER A 183 -11.79 16.19 17.95
N VAL A 184 -10.90 15.21 17.76
CA VAL A 184 -10.50 14.29 18.83
C VAL A 184 -9.65 15.04 19.86
N ASP A 185 -10.01 14.91 21.14
CA ASP A 185 -9.15 15.33 22.24
C ASP A 185 -7.95 14.39 22.33
N ARG A 186 -6.84 14.84 21.73
CA ARG A 186 -5.60 14.09 21.64
C ARG A 186 -4.99 13.82 23.03
N ASP A 187 -5.11 14.76 23.96
CA ASP A 187 -4.53 14.60 25.30
C ASP A 187 -5.36 13.62 26.13
N ALA A 188 -6.68 13.62 25.97
CA ALA A 188 -7.52 12.60 26.58
C ALA A 188 -7.21 11.19 26.01
N LEU A 189 -7.07 11.08 24.70
CA LEU A 189 -6.70 9.83 24.04
C LEU A 189 -5.32 9.32 24.51
N ARG A 190 -4.34 10.19 24.64
CA ARG A 190 -3.01 9.85 25.17
C ARG A 190 -3.07 9.36 26.61
N ARG A 191 -3.79 10.07 27.49
CA ARG A 191 -3.97 9.65 28.91
C ARG A 191 -4.62 8.29 29.02
N GLU A 192 -5.63 8.00 28.19
CA GLU A 192 -6.31 6.68 28.16
C GLU A 192 -5.33 5.54 27.84
N HIS A 193 -4.28 5.83 27.03
CA HIS A 193 -3.26 4.86 26.62
C HIS A 193 -1.95 4.96 27.44
N GLY A 194 -1.93 5.73 28.52
CA GLY A 194 -0.80 5.81 29.45
C GLY A 194 0.33 6.74 29.02
N TYR A 195 0.07 7.68 28.10
CA TYR A 195 1.03 8.71 27.67
C TYR A 195 0.76 10.03 28.38
N ALA A 196 1.83 10.68 28.82
CA ALA A 196 1.78 12.01 29.42
C ALA A 196 1.69 13.10 28.31
N PRO A 197 1.16 14.31 28.64
CA PRO A 197 1.08 15.40 27.66
C PRO A 197 2.44 15.82 27.10
N GLU A 198 3.50 15.74 27.90
CA GLU A 198 4.87 16.07 27.53
C GLU A 198 5.59 14.99 26.72
N ASP A 199 5.05 13.76 26.65
CA ASP A 199 5.66 12.67 25.90
C ASP A 199 5.71 13.00 24.40
N VAL A 200 6.86 12.73 23.78
CA VAL A 200 7.02 12.75 22.32
C VAL A 200 6.82 11.34 21.79
N VAL A 201 5.65 11.09 21.25
CA VAL A 201 5.22 9.75 20.83
C VAL A 201 5.62 9.49 19.39
N LEU A 202 6.47 8.50 19.19
CA LEU A 202 6.83 7.94 17.88
C LEU A 202 5.93 6.75 17.57
N CYS A 203 5.59 6.50 16.31
CA CYS A 203 4.97 5.24 15.91
C CYS A 203 5.63 4.64 14.67
N ASN A 204 5.53 3.32 14.57
CA ASN A 204 5.83 2.54 13.37
C ASN A 204 4.70 1.53 13.17
N VAL A 205 4.16 1.46 11.96
CA VAL A 205 3.12 0.51 11.59
C VAL A 205 3.62 -0.26 10.38
N SER A 206 4.02 -1.52 10.58
CA SER A 206 4.60 -2.33 9.52
C SER A 206 4.60 -3.81 9.88
N ARG A 207 4.80 -4.68 8.88
CA ARG A 207 5.17 -6.07 9.15
C ARG A 207 6.51 -6.12 9.88
N LEU A 208 6.66 -7.02 10.84
CA LEU A 208 7.93 -7.21 11.54
C LEU A 208 8.82 -8.19 10.74
N SER A 209 9.32 -7.73 9.61
CA SER A 209 10.15 -8.48 8.68
C SER A 209 11.47 -7.74 8.40
N PRO A 210 12.54 -8.44 7.94
CA PRO A 210 13.86 -7.84 7.79
C PRO A 210 13.89 -6.56 6.95
N GLU A 211 13.13 -6.48 5.86
CA GLU A 211 13.07 -5.31 4.99
C GLU A 211 12.44 -4.08 5.67
N LYS A 212 11.62 -4.29 6.71
CA LYS A 212 11.02 -3.19 7.48
C LYS A 212 11.89 -2.71 8.63
N ARG A 213 12.98 -3.45 8.94
CA ARG A 213 14.03 -3.08 9.88
C ARG A 213 13.54 -2.71 11.30
N PRO A 214 12.66 -3.55 11.92
CA PRO A 214 12.12 -3.22 13.26
C PRO A 214 13.18 -3.25 14.35
N LEU A 215 14.27 -4.03 14.19
CA LEU A 215 15.36 -4.09 15.17
C LEU A 215 16.20 -2.82 15.12
N GLU A 216 16.48 -2.29 13.95
CA GLU A 216 17.20 -1.03 13.76
C GLU A 216 16.39 0.18 14.22
N LEU A 217 15.04 0.08 14.23
CA LEU A 217 14.20 1.09 14.85
C LEU A 217 14.46 1.19 16.37
N ILE A 218 14.70 0.07 17.05
CA ILE A 218 15.12 0.08 18.47
C ILE A 218 16.50 0.70 18.61
N ASP A 219 17.46 0.43 17.70
CA ASP A 219 18.78 1.07 17.75
C ASP A 219 18.68 2.59 17.58
N LEU A 220 17.83 3.05 16.65
CA LEU A 220 17.53 4.47 16.48
C LEU A 220 16.90 5.05 17.77
N PHE A 221 15.94 4.35 18.39
CA PHE A 221 15.31 4.79 19.62
C PHE A 221 16.32 4.93 20.77
N LEU A 222 17.21 3.96 20.94
CA LEU A 222 18.30 4.02 21.93
C LEU A 222 19.22 5.23 21.70
N LYS A 223 19.49 5.59 20.46
CA LYS A 223 20.34 6.75 20.09
C LYS A 223 19.73 8.09 20.54
N ILE A 224 18.40 8.20 20.56
CA ILE A 224 17.69 9.44 20.94
C ILE A 224 17.17 9.39 22.38
N ARG A 225 17.19 8.23 23.04
CA ARG A 225 16.72 8.02 24.41
C ARG A 225 17.30 9.04 25.36
N GLY A 226 16.48 9.59 26.23
CA GLY A 226 16.88 10.58 27.27
C GLY A 226 17.11 12.00 26.73
N LYS A 227 17.06 12.25 25.43
CA LYS A 227 17.21 13.60 24.86
C LYS A 227 15.90 14.41 24.87
N LYS A 228 14.79 13.73 24.77
CA LYS A 228 13.41 14.19 24.99
C LYS A 228 12.63 13.05 25.66
N PRO A 229 11.43 13.26 26.21
CA PRO A 229 10.61 12.19 26.79
C PRO A 229 9.97 11.32 25.67
N PHE A 230 10.80 10.62 24.91
CA PHE A 230 10.36 9.80 23.80
C PHE A 230 9.65 8.53 24.27
N LYS A 231 8.54 8.23 23.62
CA LYS A 231 7.83 6.95 23.68
C LYS A 231 7.72 6.39 22.26
N LEU A 232 7.67 5.07 22.12
CA LEU A 232 7.57 4.42 20.83
C LEU A 232 6.42 3.40 20.81
N ILE A 233 5.53 3.53 19.84
CA ILE A 233 4.47 2.57 19.52
C ILE A 233 4.89 1.79 18.27
N ILE A 234 4.95 0.48 18.38
CA ILE A 234 5.15 -0.40 17.23
C ILE A 234 3.89 -1.22 17.04
N VAL A 235 3.33 -1.20 15.82
CA VAL A 235 2.16 -2.01 15.46
C VAL A 235 2.54 -2.95 14.33
N GLY A 236 2.39 -4.25 14.58
CA GLY A 236 2.60 -5.27 13.56
C GLY A 236 3.04 -6.61 14.10
N ASN A 237 3.06 -7.57 13.21
CA ASN A 237 3.56 -8.92 13.45
C ASN A 237 4.47 -9.38 12.30
N GLY A 238 5.19 -10.46 12.51
CA GLY A 238 6.09 -11.01 11.49
C GLY A 238 7.22 -11.84 12.08
N THR A 239 8.13 -12.27 11.21
CA THR A 239 9.21 -13.19 11.54
C THR A 239 10.19 -12.65 12.59
N LEU A 240 10.29 -11.33 12.73
CA LEU A 240 11.16 -10.67 13.72
C LEU A 240 10.44 -10.29 15.02
N GLY A 241 9.17 -10.68 15.21
CA GLY A 241 8.39 -10.32 16.40
C GLY A 241 9.04 -10.76 17.71
N ASN A 242 9.50 -11.99 17.80
CA ASN A 242 10.18 -12.50 19.01
C ASN A 242 11.52 -11.80 19.25
N ALA A 243 12.35 -11.66 18.22
CA ALA A 243 13.62 -10.96 18.31
C ALA A 243 13.43 -9.47 18.72
N LEU A 244 12.35 -8.83 18.29
CA LEU A 244 12.00 -7.48 18.69
C LEU A 244 11.63 -7.40 20.18
N LYS A 245 10.81 -8.34 20.70
CA LYS A 245 10.47 -8.44 22.13
C LYS A 245 11.70 -8.65 22.99
N GLU A 246 12.57 -9.58 22.57
CA GLU A 246 13.85 -9.83 23.26
C GLU A 246 14.74 -8.59 23.28
N LYS A 247 14.82 -7.84 22.17
CA LYS A 247 15.63 -6.63 22.09
C LYS A 247 15.08 -5.51 22.96
N ILE A 248 13.75 -5.33 23.05
CA ILE A 248 13.08 -4.41 23.96
C ILE A 248 13.42 -4.75 25.41
N HIS A 249 13.28 -6.03 25.78
CA HIS A 249 13.55 -6.51 27.13
C HIS A 249 15.03 -6.36 27.51
N PHE A 250 15.93 -6.80 26.65
CA PHE A 250 17.37 -6.71 26.89
C PHE A 250 17.87 -5.28 27.18
N ASN A 251 17.22 -4.28 26.56
CA ASN A 251 17.58 -2.87 26.74
C ASN A 251 16.73 -2.14 27.79
N GLY A 252 15.85 -2.84 28.52
CA GLY A 252 15.01 -2.28 29.57
C GLY A 252 14.09 -1.18 29.06
N LEU A 253 13.39 -1.44 27.93
CA LEU A 253 12.58 -0.45 27.23
C LEU A 253 11.07 -0.65 27.41
N GLU A 254 10.63 -1.57 28.29
CA GLU A 254 9.22 -1.95 28.45
C GLU A 254 8.30 -0.79 28.89
N GLN A 255 8.87 0.23 29.52
CA GLN A 255 8.14 1.43 29.95
C GLN A 255 8.13 2.54 28.86
N GLU A 256 8.92 2.39 27.80
CA GLU A 256 9.10 3.41 26.76
C GLU A 256 8.61 2.92 25.40
N VAL A 257 8.58 1.60 25.18
CA VAL A 257 8.19 0.96 23.92
C VAL A 257 6.97 0.07 24.11
N THR A 258 5.89 0.40 23.43
CA THR A 258 4.66 -0.40 23.39
C THR A 258 4.58 -1.15 22.08
N LEU A 259 4.44 -2.49 22.13
CA LEU A 259 4.28 -3.35 20.95
C LEU A 259 2.86 -3.91 20.89
N TYR A 260 2.12 -3.54 19.84
CA TYR A 260 0.85 -4.15 19.48
C TYR A 260 1.06 -5.12 18.30
N GLU A 261 0.80 -6.40 18.48
CA GLU A 261 0.91 -7.40 17.40
C GLU A 261 -0.16 -7.17 16.32
N ASN A 262 -1.31 -6.67 16.72
CA ASN A 262 -2.40 -6.32 15.83
C ASN A 262 -3.29 -5.24 16.46
N VAL A 263 -3.68 -4.28 15.65
CA VAL A 263 -4.70 -3.27 15.97
C VAL A 263 -5.77 -3.35 14.88
N PRO A 264 -7.06 -3.50 15.20
CA PRO A 264 -8.11 -3.51 14.19
C PRO A 264 -8.07 -2.24 13.34
N TYR A 265 -8.22 -2.37 12.01
CA TYR A 265 -8.11 -1.22 11.12
C TYR A 265 -9.00 -0.02 11.49
N PRO A 266 -10.26 -0.22 11.93
CA PRO A 266 -11.10 0.88 12.41
C PRO A 266 -10.54 1.65 13.62
N GLU A 267 -9.59 1.05 14.35
CA GLU A 267 -8.95 1.66 15.54
C GLU A 267 -7.56 2.26 15.23
N MET A 268 -7.02 2.01 14.03
CA MET A 268 -5.67 2.46 13.65
C MET A 268 -5.49 3.99 13.71
N TRP A 269 -6.54 4.75 13.50
CA TRP A 269 -6.51 6.20 13.63
C TRP A 269 -6.02 6.67 15.01
N LYS A 270 -6.31 5.89 16.06
CA LYS A 270 -5.86 6.23 17.43
C LYS A 270 -4.34 6.25 17.49
N ILE A 271 -3.67 5.27 16.90
CA ILE A 271 -2.21 5.17 16.87
C ILE A 271 -1.61 6.41 16.20
N TYR A 272 -2.11 6.80 15.04
CA TYR A 272 -1.60 7.99 14.34
C TYR A 272 -1.95 9.28 15.09
N CYS A 273 -3.18 9.44 15.58
CA CYS A 273 -3.59 10.64 16.32
C CYS A 273 -2.84 10.82 17.64
N MET A 274 -2.47 9.74 18.33
CA MET A 274 -1.64 9.82 19.55
C MET A 274 -0.19 10.22 19.26
N SER A 275 0.31 9.90 18.05
CA SER A 275 1.72 10.04 17.71
C SER A 275 2.07 11.44 17.21
N ASP A 276 3.28 11.89 17.55
CA ASP A 276 3.90 13.07 16.96
C ASP A 276 4.59 12.71 15.65
N TYR A 277 5.32 11.60 15.64
CA TYR A 277 6.09 11.17 14.50
C TYR A 277 5.76 9.73 14.10
N TYR A 278 5.69 9.51 12.80
CA TYR A 278 5.75 8.19 12.18
C TYR A 278 7.14 7.96 11.61
N VAL A 279 7.79 6.86 12.00
CA VAL A 279 9.15 6.53 11.55
C VAL A 279 9.11 5.33 10.61
N ASN A 280 9.55 5.49 9.36
CA ASN A 280 9.67 4.40 8.40
C ASN A 280 11.13 4.04 8.16
N MET A 281 11.52 2.83 8.59
CA MET A 281 12.90 2.33 8.47
C MET A 281 13.16 1.56 7.16
N ASN A 282 12.16 1.38 6.29
CA ASN A 282 12.29 0.57 5.08
C ASN A 282 13.01 1.36 3.97
N LYS A 283 14.22 0.91 3.61
CA LYS A 283 15.03 1.50 2.52
C LYS A 283 14.52 1.15 1.12
N GLY A 284 13.66 0.14 1.00
CA GLY A 284 13.06 -0.30 -0.26
C GLY A 284 11.55 -0.07 -0.33
N GLU A 285 11.02 0.94 0.36
CA GLU A 285 9.58 1.22 0.34
C GLU A 285 9.10 1.63 -1.05
N ILE A 286 8.18 0.86 -1.62
CA ILE A 286 7.68 1.09 -3.00
C ILE A 286 6.63 2.19 -3.04
N PHE A 287 5.77 2.28 -2.02
CA PHE A 287 4.72 3.29 -1.97
C PHE A 287 4.53 3.89 -0.57
N GLY A 288 4.31 3.06 0.46
CA GLY A 288 4.20 3.49 1.85
C GLY A 288 2.78 3.90 2.27
N MET A 289 1.83 2.95 2.26
CA MET A 289 0.44 3.23 2.68
C MET A 289 0.37 3.80 4.10
N ALA A 290 1.12 3.21 5.06
CA ALA A 290 1.16 3.70 6.43
C ALA A 290 1.78 5.10 6.54
N ILE A 291 2.68 5.49 5.62
CA ILE A 291 3.17 6.87 5.50
C ILE A 291 2.02 7.82 5.16
N MET A 292 1.21 7.46 4.17
CA MET A 292 0.08 8.30 3.75
C MET A 292 -1.02 8.39 4.81
N GLU A 293 -1.28 7.30 5.53
CA GLU A 293 -2.18 7.31 6.67
C GLU A 293 -1.66 8.25 7.77
N ALA A 294 -0.38 8.17 8.11
CA ALA A 294 0.25 9.07 9.08
C ALA A 294 0.12 10.54 8.66
N VAL A 295 0.44 10.86 7.41
CA VAL A 295 0.28 12.22 6.87
C VAL A 295 -1.17 12.68 6.92
N TYR A 296 -2.13 11.82 6.54
CA TYR A 296 -3.56 12.12 6.59
C TYR A 296 -4.01 12.51 7.99
N TYR A 297 -3.51 11.84 9.03
CA TYR A 297 -3.80 12.13 10.43
C TYR A 297 -2.92 13.24 11.03
N CYS A 298 -2.21 14.01 10.21
CA CYS A 298 -1.33 15.11 10.64
C CYS A 298 -0.19 14.66 11.54
N THR A 299 0.29 13.42 11.39
CA THR A 299 1.49 12.91 12.06
C THR A 299 2.71 13.22 11.20
N SER A 300 3.75 13.84 11.79
CA SER A 300 5.00 14.11 11.06
C SER A 300 5.69 12.81 10.67
N VAL A 301 6.20 12.71 9.46
CA VAL A 301 6.85 11.50 8.95
C VAL A 301 8.35 11.72 8.82
N ALA A 302 9.13 10.77 9.35
CA ALA A 302 10.54 10.58 9.03
C ALA A 302 10.71 9.24 8.30
N ALA A 303 11.09 9.27 7.04
CA ALA A 303 11.22 8.07 6.22
C ALA A 303 12.53 8.03 5.47
N TYR A 304 13.07 6.82 5.24
CA TYR A 304 14.18 6.67 4.31
C TYR A 304 13.80 7.15 2.91
N ARG A 305 14.78 7.75 2.22
CA ARG A 305 14.67 8.14 0.80
C ARG A 305 14.62 6.87 -0.06
N ALA A 306 13.41 6.35 -0.23
CA ALA A 306 13.09 5.24 -1.11
C ALA A 306 12.14 5.72 -2.22
N ILE A 307 11.87 4.88 -3.21
CA ILE A 307 11.02 5.20 -4.37
C ILE A 307 9.65 5.73 -3.91
N GLY A 308 8.98 5.01 -3.01
CA GLY A 308 7.67 5.38 -2.50
C GLY A 308 7.66 6.69 -1.74
N PRO A 309 8.39 6.82 -0.62
CA PRO A 309 8.47 8.06 0.14
C PRO A 309 8.88 9.27 -0.70
N SER A 310 9.79 9.10 -1.66
CA SER A 310 10.21 10.19 -2.56
C SER A 310 9.08 10.71 -3.46
N VAL A 311 8.07 9.88 -3.73
CA VAL A 311 6.87 10.28 -4.47
C VAL A 311 5.78 10.77 -3.54
N THR A 312 5.51 10.02 -2.46
CA THR A 312 4.37 10.29 -1.56
C THR A 312 4.59 11.53 -0.69
N LEU A 313 5.84 11.83 -0.31
CA LEU A 313 6.19 13.02 0.49
C LEU A 313 6.72 14.19 -0.36
N LYS A 314 6.71 14.05 -1.69
CA LYS A 314 7.18 15.12 -2.57
C LYS A 314 6.39 16.41 -2.36
N ASP A 315 7.13 17.49 -2.15
CA ASP A 315 6.57 18.83 -1.92
C ASP A 315 5.59 18.89 -0.73
N MET A 316 5.77 18.03 0.28
CA MET A 316 5.04 18.06 1.54
C MET A 316 5.91 18.65 2.64
N LYS A 317 5.38 19.64 3.34
CA LYS A 317 6.04 20.24 4.50
C LYS A 317 5.78 19.45 5.77
N GLY A 318 6.66 19.60 6.76
CA GLY A 318 6.50 18.93 8.05
C GLY A 318 6.86 17.44 8.05
N HIS A 319 7.55 16.96 6.98
CA HIS A 319 8.00 15.58 6.83
C HIS A 319 9.45 15.54 6.33
N ALA A 320 10.17 14.46 6.63
CA ALA A 320 11.57 14.30 6.24
C ALA A 320 11.81 13.05 5.39
N LEU A 321 12.57 13.23 4.31
CA LEU A 321 13.22 12.16 3.56
C LEU A 321 14.67 12.07 3.98
N CYS A 322 15.06 10.95 4.58
CA CYS A 322 16.35 10.76 5.25
C CYS A 322 17.20 9.74 4.50
N ASP A 323 18.51 9.96 4.48
CA ASP A 323 19.45 9.08 3.79
C ASP A 323 20.04 8.02 4.75
N ASP A 324 20.05 8.34 6.05
CA ASP A 324 20.55 7.46 7.11
C ASP A 324 19.82 7.66 8.46
N ASP A 325 20.20 6.85 9.46
CA ASP A 325 19.60 6.87 10.80
C ASP A 325 19.96 8.16 11.56
N ASP A 326 21.12 8.80 11.25
CA ASP A 326 21.53 10.05 11.88
C ASP A 326 20.64 11.21 11.47
N VAL A 327 20.28 11.27 10.20
CA VAL A 327 19.36 12.28 9.65
C VAL A 327 17.95 12.08 10.25
N ILE A 328 17.48 10.83 10.43
CA ILE A 328 16.22 10.56 11.13
C ILE A 328 16.31 11.07 12.57
N ALA A 329 17.39 10.74 13.31
CA ALA A 329 17.58 11.18 14.68
C ALA A 329 17.61 12.71 14.79
N GLN A 330 18.29 13.41 13.90
CA GLN A 330 18.33 14.87 13.85
C GLN A 330 16.94 15.47 13.64
N TRP A 331 16.12 14.90 12.72
CA TRP A 331 14.74 15.33 12.50
C TRP A 331 13.88 15.20 13.76
N LEU A 332 13.96 14.06 14.45
CA LEU A 332 13.21 13.79 15.68
C LEU A 332 13.61 14.73 16.85
N LEU A 333 14.87 15.19 16.86
CA LEU A 333 15.39 16.12 17.85
C LEU A 333 15.14 17.59 17.50
N ALA A 334 14.87 17.90 16.26
CA ALA A 334 14.56 19.25 15.78
C ALA A 334 13.25 19.79 16.40
N PRO A 335 12.94 21.10 16.24
CA PRO A 335 11.61 21.63 16.55
C PRO A 335 10.52 20.89 15.79
N TYR A 336 9.39 20.62 16.46
CA TYR A 336 8.26 19.94 15.83
C TYR A 336 7.66 20.84 14.72
N PRO A 337 7.27 20.27 13.57
CA PRO A 337 6.65 21.03 12.49
C PRO A 337 5.37 21.74 12.94
N SER A 338 5.05 22.83 12.30
CA SER A 338 3.83 23.58 12.59
C SER A 338 2.60 22.74 12.21
N ARG A 339 1.51 22.95 12.96
CA ARG A 339 0.22 22.29 12.68
C ARG A 339 -0.27 22.62 11.27
N GLN A 340 -0.08 23.86 10.82
CA GLN A 340 -0.46 24.29 9.47
C GLN A 340 0.25 23.48 8.39
N GLU A 341 1.56 23.24 8.50
CA GLU A 341 2.32 22.45 7.52
C GLU A 341 1.80 21.01 7.43
N LEU A 342 1.47 20.41 8.57
CA LEU A 342 0.94 19.05 8.63
C LEU A 342 -0.49 18.98 8.03
N GLU A 343 -1.34 19.98 8.29
CA GLU A 343 -2.70 20.06 7.74
C GLU A 343 -2.70 20.30 6.22
N GLU A 344 -1.79 21.12 5.71
CA GLU A 344 -1.58 21.33 4.27
C GLU A 344 -1.18 20.01 3.59
N SER A 345 -0.26 19.27 4.20
CA SER A 345 0.19 17.97 3.69
C SER A 345 -0.91 16.91 3.76
N ALA A 346 -1.69 16.87 4.83
CA ALA A 346 -2.85 15.98 4.96
C ALA A 346 -3.91 16.23 3.88
N ALA A 347 -4.22 17.51 3.60
CA ALA A 347 -5.15 17.89 2.54
C ALA A 347 -4.62 17.48 1.16
N LYS A 348 -3.29 17.61 0.93
CA LYS A 348 -2.64 17.19 -0.30
C LYS A 348 -2.73 15.67 -0.49
N VAL A 349 -2.47 14.87 0.55
CA VAL A 349 -2.62 13.41 0.49
C VAL A 349 -4.05 13.02 0.14
N ALA A 350 -5.04 13.56 0.83
CA ALA A 350 -6.44 13.24 0.57
C ALA A 350 -6.88 13.55 -0.87
N ARG A 351 -6.35 14.63 -1.46
CA ARG A 351 -6.67 15.05 -2.82
C ARG A 351 -5.90 14.26 -3.89
N ASP A 352 -4.58 14.11 -3.72
CA ASP A 352 -3.69 13.64 -4.78
C ASP A 352 -3.56 12.10 -4.82
N PHE A 353 -3.81 11.46 -3.68
CA PHE A 353 -3.72 10.01 -3.51
C PHE A 353 -5.10 9.44 -3.13
N SER A 354 -6.08 9.52 -4.03
CA SER A 354 -7.41 8.96 -3.82
C SER A 354 -7.69 7.82 -4.80
N TRP A 355 -8.49 6.86 -4.37
CA TRP A 355 -8.93 5.76 -5.24
C TRP A 355 -9.84 6.25 -6.36
N GLU A 356 -10.56 7.35 -6.16
CA GLU A 356 -11.37 7.98 -7.21
C GLU A 356 -10.51 8.44 -8.38
N ARG A 357 -9.30 8.95 -8.11
CA ARG A 357 -8.35 9.34 -9.16
C ARG A 357 -7.85 8.12 -9.94
N CYS A 358 -7.51 7.04 -9.25
CA CYS A 358 -7.12 5.78 -9.89
C CYS A 358 -8.27 5.19 -10.71
N ALA A 359 -9.49 5.19 -10.16
CA ALA A 359 -10.70 4.72 -10.83
C ALA A 359 -10.99 5.51 -12.12
N ARG A 360 -10.89 6.83 -12.10
CA ARG A 360 -11.06 7.68 -13.29
C ARG A 360 -10.03 7.35 -14.37
N ALA A 361 -8.73 7.25 -14.00
CA ALA A 361 -7.69 6.87 -14.94
C ALA A 361 -7.95 5.51 -15.59
N PHE A 362 -8.46 4.54 -14.82
CA PHE A 362 -8.88 3.25 -15.36
C PHE A 362 -10.07 3.37 -16.33
N LEU A 363 -11.11 4.10 -15.94
CA LEU A 363 -12.32 4.29 -16.77
C LEU A 363 -12.02 5.04 -18.06
N ASP A 364 -11.13 6.04 -18.04
CA ASP A 364 -10.70 6.75 -19.25
C ASP A 364 -10.05 5.80 -20.26
N ILE A 365 -9.22 4.85 -19.79
CA ILE A 365 -8.63 3.82 -20.64
C ILE A 365 -9.73 2.94 -21.25
N VAL A 366 -10.70 2.51 -20.45
CA VAL A 366 -11.79 1.63 -20.89
C VAL A 366 -12.66 2.32 -21.94
N GLN A 367 -13.01 3.60 -21.74
CA GLN A 367 -13.81 4.38 -22.68
C GLN A 367 -13.08 4.60 -24.01
N ASN A 368 -11.79 4.93 -23.95
CA ASN A 368 -10.97 5.13 -25.16
C ASN A 368 -10.80 3.84 -25.96
N ALA A 369 -10.70 2.68 -25.30
CA ALA A 369 -10.67 1.38 -25.98
C ALA A 369 -11.98 1.08 -26.70
N SER A 370 -13.12 1.36 -26.09
CA SER A 370 -14.44 1.16 -26.70
C SER A 370 -14.69 2.06 -27.92
N ASN A 371 -14.13 3.27 -27.93
CA ASN A 371 -14.27 4.21 -29.05
C ASN A 371 -13.36 3.88 -30.24
N SER A 372 -12.26 3.14 -30.03
CA SER A 372 -11.35 2.71 -31.10
C SER A 372 -11.85 1.50 -31.86
N ASP A 373 -12.73 0.68 -31.27
CA ASP A 373 -13.34 -0.49 -31.93
C ASP A 373 -14.57 -0.13 -32.81
N VAL A 374 -15.01 1.14 -32.79
CA VAL A 374 -16.15 1.65 -33.57
C VAL A 374 -15.69 2.35 -34.87
N LYS A 375 -14.40 2.50 -35.10
CA LYS A 375 -13.81 3.01 -36.35
C LYS A 375 -13.17 1.91 -37.14
#